data_7e13f07a6b790af9dea65b10fc495452
#
_entry.id   7e13f07a6b790af9dea65b10fc495452
#
_cell.length_a   1.000
_cell.length_b   1.000
_cell.length_c   1.000
_cell.angle_alpha   90.00
_cell.angle_beta   90.00
_cell.angle_gamma   90.00
#
_symmetry.space_group_name_H-M   'P 1'
#
loop_
_entity.id
_entity.type
_entity.pdbx_description
1 polymer ?
#
loop_
_entity_poly.entity_id
_entity_poly.type
_entity_poly.pdbx_seq_one_letter_code
_entity_poly.pdbx_strand_id
1 'polypeptide(L)'
;MALTIARTETQLAATTAFQAMDNLMASTVSSSFVVPANVSKLVSVDVGITADGAEECAALLRFAGNGLADGEQYTVCSSIVNAGSATGTSNNYVSKDTDFNVISGNSIECSIAVTDATTISAAVVMTFA
;
A
#
# COMPACT_ATOMS: atom_id res chain seq x y z
N MET A 1 22.23 9.02 7.07
CA MET A 1 20.96 8.32 7.31
C MET A 1 20.87 7.12 6.36
N ALA A 2 20.69 5.94 6.92
CA ALA A 2 20.49 4.74 6.09
C ALA A 2 19.02 4.73 5.63
N LEU A 3 18.82 4.51 4.33
CA LEU A 3 17.49 4.42 3.74
C LEU A 3 17.26 3.00 3.26
N THR A 4 16.21 2.38 3.74
CA THR A 4 15.85 1.01 3.38
C THR A 4 14.51 1.00 2.70
N ILE A 5 14.38 0.24 1.63
CA ILE A 5 13.17 0.13 0.83
C ILE A 5 12.67 -1.30 0.91
N ALA A 6 11.40 -1.45 1.27
CA ALA A 6 10.67 -2.72 1.19
C ALA A 6 9.49 -2.56 0.22
N ARG A 7 9.04 -3.66 -0.36
CA ARG A 7 8.04 -3.64 -1.41
C ARG A 7 6.97 -4.68 -1.16
N THR A 8 5.71 -4.29 -1.36
CA THR A 8 4.58 -5.20 -1.38
C THR A 8 3.79 -5.02 -2.66
N GLU A 9 3.27 -6.10 -3.19
CA GLU A 9 2.47 -6.09 -4.41
C GLU A 9 1.34 -7.11 -4.28
N THR A 10 0.17 -6.77 -4.81
CA THR A 10 -0.95 -7.70 -4.91
C THR A 10 -1.92 -7.27 -6.00
N GLN A 11 -2.66 -8.24 -6.50
CA GLN A 11 -3.77 -8.00 -7.40
C GLN A 11 -5.07 -8.33 -6.66
N LEU A 12 -6.01 -7.41 -6.69
CA LEU A 12 -7.23 -7.50 -5.91
C LEU A 12 -8.48 -7.45 -6.79
N ALA A 13 -9.46 -8.26 -6.44
CA ALA A 13 -10.84 -7.91 -6.75
C ALA A 13 -11.24 -6.82 -5.76
N ALA A 14 -11.42 -5.61 -6.25
CA ALA A 14 -11.58 -4.45 -5.38
C ALA A 14 -12.84 -4.55 -4.54
N THR A 15 -12.69 -4.25 -3.28
CA THR A 15 -13.81 -4.16 -2.34
C THR A 15 -13.69 -2.88 -1.53
N THR A 16 -14.79 -2.51 -0.88
CA THR A 16 -14.80 -1.42 0.10
C THR A 16 -14.22 -1.83 1.45
N ALA A 17 -13.93 -3.13 1.64
CA ALA A 17 -13.25 -3.65 2.81
C ALA A 17 -11.75 -3.71 2.59
N PHE A 18 -10.97 -3.53 3.65
CA PHE A 18 -9.52 -3.66 3.57
C PHE A 18 -9.09 -5.09 3.24
N GLN A 19 -8.16 -5.21 2.32
CA GLN A 19 -7.53 -6.46 1.94
C GLN A 19 -6.03 -6.34 2.12
N ALA A 20 -5.44 -7.32 2.82
CA ALA A 20 -3.99 -7.36 3.04
C ALA A 20 -3.25 -7.57 1.72
N MET A 21 -2.19 -6.80 1.54
CA MET A 21 -1.31 -6.92 0.38
C MET A 21 -0.20 -7.93 0.67
N ASP A 22 0.16 -8.73 -0.34
CA ASP A 22 1.21 -9.72 -0.21
C ASP A 22 2.60 -9.07 -0.28
N ASN A 23 3.49 -9.52 0.59
CA ASN A 23 4.89 -9.13 0.56
C ASN A 23 5.67 -10.07 -0.38
N LEU A 24 5.95 -9.61 -1.58
CA LEU A 24 6.67 -10.39 -2.58
C LEU A 24 8.19 -10.42 -2.39
N MET A 25 8.71 -9.68 -1.41
CA MET A 25 10.12 -9.71 -1.06
C MET A 25 10.46 -10.79 -0.03
N ALA A 26 9.46 -11.40 0.58
CA ALA A 26 9.67 -12.52 1.47
C ALA A 26 9.99 -13.81 0.69
N SER A 27 10.75 -14.71 1.28
CA SER A 27 11.05 -16.01 0.68
C SER A 27 9.79 -16.89 0.52
N THR A 28 8.80 -16.65 1.36
CA THR A 28 7.45 -17.19 1.23
C THR A 28 6.50 -16.00 1.20
N VAL A 29 5.57 -15.97 0.26
CA VAL A 29 4.60 -14.89 0.15
C VAL A 29 3.79 -14.79 1.44
N SER A 30 3.72 -13.59 2.00
CA SER A 30 3.08 -13.30 3.27
C SER A 30 2.42 -11.93 3.22
N SER A 31 1.35 -11.73 3.98
CA SER A 31 0.70 -10.43 4.11
C SER A 31 1.41 -9.48 5.07
N SER A 32 2.52 -9.88 5.65
CA SER A 32 3.30 -9.04 6.56
C SER A 32 4.76 -8.96 6.16
N PHE A 33 5.44 -7.93 6.65
CA PHE A 33 6.87 -7.77 6.50
C PHE A 33 7.47 -7.23 7.78
N VAL A 34 8.75 -7.51 7.98
CA VAL A 34 9.48 -7.07 9.18
C VAL A 34 10.09 -5.70 8.92
N VAL A 35 9.89 -4.78 9.85
CA VAL A 35 10.53 -3.45 9.78
C VAL A 35 12.03 -3.63 9.80
N PRO A 36 12.77 -3.00 8.86
CA PRO A 36 14.22 -3.13 8.79
C PRO A 36 14.93 -2.71 10.08
N ALA A 37 16.12 -3.24 10.28
CA ALA A 37 16.96 -2.86 11.41
C ALA A 37 17.41 -1.39 11.31
N ASN A 38 17.61 -0.77 12.46
CA ASN A 38 18.17 0.59 12.57
C ASN A 38 17.33 1.70 11.92
N VAL A 39 16.04 1.49 11.81
CA VAL A 39 15.11 2.52 11.37
C VAL A 39 14.08 2.78 12.47
N SER A 40 13.52 3.99 12.48
CA SER A 40 12.51 4.39 13.44
C SER A 40 11.24 4.97 12.79
N LYS A 41 11.26 5.18 11.48
CA LYS A 41 10.14 5.79 10.76
C LYS A 41 9.91 5.14 9.40
N LEU A 42 8.64 5.01 9.05
CA LEU A 42 8.19 4.88 7.67
C LEU A 42 7.95 6.30 7.15
N VAL A 43 8.87 6.80 6.34
CA VAL A 43 8.89 8.23 5.96
C VAL A 43 8.05 8.50 4.73
N SER A 44 7.92 7.53 3.83
CA SER A 44 7.10 7.70 2.63
C SER A 44 6.67 6.36 2.05
N VAL A 45 5.59 6.39 1.29
CA VAL A 45 5.14 5.29 0.45
C VAL A 45 4.95 5.76 -0.98
N ASP A 46 5.41 4.97 -1.92
CA ASP A 46 5.16 5.15 -3.34
C ASP A 46 4.16 4.09 -3.78
N VAL A 47 3.05 4.51 -4.36
CA VAL A 47 1.95 3.64 -4.70
C VAL A 47 1.66 3.73 -6.18
N GLY A 48 1.74 2.59 -6.85
CA GLY A 48 1.27 2.44 -8.22
C GLY A 48 -0.03 1.64 -8.21
N ILE A 49 -1.08 2.17 -8.80
CA ILE A 49 -2.38 1.50 -8.86
C ILE A 49 -2.84 1.45 -10.31
N THR A 50 -3.30 0.29 -10.73
CA THR A 50 -3.93 0.07 -12.03
C THR A 50 -5.35 -0.42 -11.79
N ALA A 51 -6.33 0.25 -12.40
CA ALA A 51 -7.73 -0.16 -12.35
C ALA A 51 -8.21 -0.57 -13.74
N ASP A 52 -9.01 -1.64 -13.79
CA ASP A 52 -9.69 -2.10 -14.99
C ASP A 52 -11.20 -1.90 -14.80
N GLY A 53 -11.81 -1.15 -15.69
CA GLY A 53 -13.21 -0.76 -15.60
C GLY A 53 -13.43 0.73 -15.86
N ALA A 54 -14.69 1.14 -15.98
CA ALA A 54 -15.07 2.51 -16.31
C ALA A 54 -15.34 3.39 -15.07
N GLU A 55 -14.98 2.92 -13.90
CA GLU A 55 -15.35 3.55 -12.62
C GLU A 55 -14.23 4.43 -12.06
N GLU A 56 -14.62 5.54 -11.45
CA GLU A 56 -13.71 6.32 -10.63
C GLU A 56 -13.62 5.70 -9.25
N CYS A 57 -12.43 5.46 -8.76
CA CYS A 57 -12.25 5.00 -7.39
C CYS A 57 -11.07 5.71 -6.72
N ALA A 58 -11.18 5.88 -5.42
CA ALA A 58 -10.08 6.31 -4.58
C ALA A 58 -9.62 5.12 -3.73
N ALA A 59 -8.32 5.04 -3.47
CA ALA A 59 -7.74 4.00 -2.65
C ALA A 59 -7.27 4.56 -1.32
N LEU A 60 -7.52 3.79 -0.25
CA LEU A 60 -7.04 4.05 1.09
C LEU A 60 -6.12 2.91 1.51
N LEU A 61 -4.91 3.23 1.93
CA LEU A 61 -3.99 2.28 2.54
C LEU A 61 -4.12 2.32 4.05
N ARG A 62 -4.08 1.15 4.67
CA ARG A 62 -3.98 1.00 6.12
C ARG A 62 -2.71 0.23 6.46
N PHE A 63 -1.96 0.78 7.39
CA PHE A 63 -0.80 0.12 7.98
C PHE A 63 -1.16 -0.28 9.41
N ALA A 64 -0.88 -1.53 9.75
CA ALA A 64 -1.22 -2.10 11.06
C ALA A 64 -0.13 -3.09 11.50
N GLY A 65 -0.17 -3.47 12.75
CA GLY A 65 0.72 -4.45 13.34
C GLY A 65 1.63 -3.88 14.41
N ASN A 66 2.36 -4.76 15.07
CA ASN A 66 3.25 -4.39 16.19
C ASN A 66 4.47 -3.58 15.75
N GLY A 67 4.75 -3.52 14.46
CA GLY A 67 5.79 -2.68 13.89
C GLY A 67 5.43 -1.19 13.82
N LEU A 68 4.16 -0.83 14.04
CA LEU A 68 3.72 0.56 14.16
C LEU A 68 3.66 0.96 15.63
N ALA A 69 4.46 1.97 16.01
CA ALA A 69 4.56 2.40 17.42
C ALA A 69 3.26 3.09 17.90
N ASP A 70 2.57 3.77 17.02
CA ASP A 70 1.39 4.58 17.35
C ASP A 70 0.05 3.91 16.95
N GLY A 71 0.08 2.60 16.69
CA GLY A 71 -1.11 1.85 16.27
C GLY A 71 -1.43 2.00 14.79
N GLU A 72 -2.65 1.67 14.40
CA GLU A 72 -3.06 1.72 13.00
C GLU A 72 -2.94 3.12 12.41
N GLN A 73 -2.43 3.19 11.18
CA GLN A 73 -2.25 4.41 10.44
C GLN A 73 -2.86 4.28 9.05
N TYR A 74 -3.35 5.39 8.53
CA TYR A 74 -4.03 5.43 7.25
C TYR A 74 -3.42 6.51 6.36
N THR A 75 -3.34 6.22 5.07
CA THR A 75 -3.00 7.22 4.07
C THR A 75 -3.87 7.05 2.84
N VAL A 76 -4.37 8.14 2.31
CA VAL A 76 -5.18 8.14 1.10
C VAL A 76 -4.25 8.19 -0.10
N CYS A 77 -4.38 7.19 -0.98
CA CYS A 77 -3.80 7.24 -2.30
C CYS A 77 -4.72 8.08 -3.20
N SER A 78 -4.23 8.54 -4.30
CA SER A 78 -5.06 9.34 -5.18
C SER A 78 -6.18 8.52 -5.83
N SER A 79 -7.17 9.22 -6.35
CA SER A 79 -8.24 8.59 -7.11
C SER A 79 -7.74 8.10 -8.46
N ILE A 80 -8.34 7.02 -8.91
CA ILE A 80 -8.14 6.46 -10.25
C ILE A 80 -9.41 6.74 -11.03
N VAL A 81 -9.25 7.38 -12.17
CA VAL A 81 -10.36 7.64 -13.09
C VAL A 81 -10.10 6.85 -14.36
N ASN A 82 -11.00 5.96 -14.69
CA ASN A 82 -10.99 5.31 -15.99
C ASN A 82 -11.93 6.09 -16.91
N ALA A 83 -11.35 6.99 -17.70
CA ALA A 83 -12.06 8.04 -18.40
C ALA A 83 -12.98 7.52 -19.54
N GLY A 84 -14.15 7.03 -19.17
CA GLY A 84 -15.26 6.85 -20.12
C GLY A 84 -15.18 5.63 -21.02
N SER A 85 -14.27 4.69 -20.81
CA SER A 85 -14.21 3.46 -21.57
C SER A 85 -14.45 2.25 -20.67
N ALA A 86 -15.46 1.45 -21.00
CA ALA A 86 -15.76 0.22 -20.29
C ALA A 86 -14.67 -0.87 -20.44
N THR A 87 -13.72 -0.69 -21.33
CA THR A 87 -12.65 -1.66 -21.63
C THR A 87 -11.26 -1.08 -21.44
N GLY A 88 -11.15 0.17 -20.99
CA GLY A 88 -9.87 0.81 -20.76
C GLY A 88 -9.25 0.45 -19.41
N THR A 89 -7.96 0.64 -19.30
CA THR A 89 -7.24 0.61 -18.04
C THR A 89 -6.77 1.99 -17.65
N SER A 90 -6.86 2.32 -16.37
CA SER A 90 -6.30 3.55 -15.80
C SER A 90 -5.19 3.22 -14.84
N ASN A 91 -4.10 3.98 -14.95
CA ASN A 91 -2.96 3.85 -14.06
C ASN A 91 -2.78 5.16 -13.30
N ASN A 92 -2.42 5.06 -12.05
CA ASN A 92 -2.02 6.20 -11.27
C ASN A 92 -0.84 5.86 -10.38
N TYR A 93 0.08 6.80 -10.26
CA TYR A 93 1.23 6.70 -9.39
C TYR A 93 1.26 7.91 -8.47
N VAL A 94 1.46 7.65 -7.20
CA VAL A 94 1.52 8.72 -6.21
C VAL A 94 2.58 8.41 -5.15
N SER A 95 3.28 9.44 -4.71
CA SER A 95 4.19 9.39 -3.58
C SER A 95 3.56 10.14 -2.42
N LYS A 96 3.52 9.51 -1.25
CA LYS A 96 2.95 10.09 -0.04
C LYS A 96 3.98 10.11 1.07
N ASP A 97 4.14 11.27 1.70
CA ASP A 97 4.89 11.40 2.95
C ASP A 97 4.03 10.88 4.09
N THR A 98 4.56 9.96 4.87
CA THR A 98 3.80 9.30 5.94
C THR A 98 4.29 9.67 7.34
N ASP A 99 5.58 9.65 7.58
CA ASP A 99 6.20 9.96 8.88
C ASP A 99 5.63 9.11 10.05
N PHE A 100 5.32 7.85 9.80
CA PHE A 100 4.82 6.93 10.81
C PHE A 100 5.96 6.39 11.66
N ASN A 101 5.80 6.39 12.99
CA ASN A 101 6.76 5.78 13.90
C ASN A 101 6.68 4.26 13.80
N VAL A 102 7.84 3.62 13.65
CA VAL A 102 7.94 2.18 13.51
C VAL A 102 8.93 1.59 14.51
N ILE A 103 8.80 0.28 14.73
CA ILE A 103 9.67 -0.47 15.63
C ILE A 103 10.42 -1.51 14.81
N SER A 104 11.75 -1.34 14.73
CA SER A 104 12.62 -2.29 14.03
C SER A 104 12.45 -3.70 14.56
N GLY A 105 12.40 -4.68 13.67
CA GLY A 105 12.28 -6.09 14.00
C GLY A 105 10.85 -6.57 14.22
N ASN A 106 9.88 -5.68 14.34
CA ASN A 106 8.47 -6.04 14.44
C ASN A 106 7.79 -6.00 13.07
N SER A 107 6.64 -6.62 12.96
CA SER A 107 5.95 -6.78 11.68
C SER A 107 4.92 -5.70 11.43
N ILE A 108 4.81 -5.29 10.18
CA ILE A 108 3.76 -4.41 9.65
C ILE A 108 3.00 -5.16 8.57
N GLU A 109 1.70 -4.89 8.49
CA GLU A 109 0.83 -5.30 7.41
C GLU A 109 0.29 -4.06 6.70
N CYS A 110 0.32 -4.08 5.37
CA CYS A 110 -0.30 -3.05 4.54
C CYS A 110 -1.56 -3.63 3.91
N SER A 111 -2.66 -2.93 4.04
CA SER A 111 -3.95 -3.30 3.45
C SER A 111 -4.48 -2.16 2.59
N ILE A 112 -5.29 -2.50 1.60
CA ILE A 112 -5.89 -1.54 0.70
C ILE A 112 -7.41 -1.72 0.65
N ALA A 113 -8.13 -0.60 0.61
CA ALA A 113 -9.55 -0.55 0.32
C ALA A 113 -9.82 0.50 -0.75
N VAL A 114 -10.85 0.30 -1.55
CA VAL A 114 -11.25 1.24 -2.61
C VAL A 114 -12.68 1.68 -2.42
N THR A 115 -13.03 2.84 -2.99
CA THR A 115 -14.37 3.42 -2.81
C THR A 115 -15.45 2.73 -3.65
N ASP A 116 -15.07 2.20 -4.80
CA ASP A 116 -15.98 1.49 -5.69
C ASP A 116 -15.43 0.11 -6.03
N ALA A 117 -16.33 -0.85 -6.25
CA ALA A 117 -15.95 -2.20 -6.61
C ALA A 117 -15.43 -2.24 -8.05
N THR A 118 -14.15 -2.44 -8.20
CA THR A 118 -13.48 -2.65 -9.49
C THR A 118 -12.28 -3.56 -9.29
N THR A 119 -11.76 -4.13 -10.34
CA THR A 119 -10.53 -4.92 -10.25
C THR A 119 -9.34 -3.98 -10.27
N ILE A 120 -8.51 -4.05 -9.26
CA ILE A 120 -7.27 -3.26 -9.21
C ILE A 120 -6.05 -4.13 -8.99
N SER A 121 -4.93 -3.64 -9.47
CA SER A 121 -3.61 -4.10 -9.07
C SER A 121 -2.88 -2.95 -8.40
N ALA A 122 -2.22 -3.22 -7.30
CA ALA A 122 -1.49 -2.20 -6.57
C ALA A 122 -0.08 -2.67 -6.23
N ALA A 123 0.86 -1.75 -6.30
CA ALA A 123 2.22 -1.95 -5.83
C ALA A 123 2.57 -0.83 -4.86
N VAL A 124 3.14 -1.19 -3.73
CA VAL A 124 3.54 -0.23 -2.70
C VAL A 124 5.02 -0.42 -2.40
N VAL A 125 5.76 0.66 -2.48
CA VAL A 125 7.16 0.71 -2.06
C VAL A 125 7.25 1.59 -0.83
N MET A 126 7.76 1.03 0.26
CA MET A 126 7.89 1.73 1.53
C MET A 126 9.33 2.16 1.74
N THR A 127 9.52 3.39 2.19
CA THR A 127 10.83 3.94 2.50
C THR A 127 10.93 4.21 3.98
N PHE A 128 11.92 3.61 4.62
CA PHE A 128 12.20 3.74 6.05
C PHE A 128 13.47 4.55 6.29
N ALA A 129 13.50 5.21 7.42
CA ALA A 129 14.70 5.91 7.86
C ALA A 129 14.93 5.80 9.36
#